data_ca66ff42ef10cc8599edaac262e1bb05
#
_entry.id   ca66ff42ef10cc8599edaac262e1bb05
#
_cell.length_a   1.000
_cell.length_b   1.000
_cell.length_c   1.000
_cell.angle_alpha   90.00
_cell.angle_beta   90.00
_cell.angle_gamma   90.00
#
_symmetry.space_group_name_H-M   'P 1'
#
loop_
_entity.id
_entity.type
_entity.pdbx_description
1 polymer ?
#
loop_
_entity_poly.entity_id
_entity_poly.type
_entity_poly.pdbx_seq_one_letter_code
_entity_poly.pdbx_strand_id
1 'polypeptide(L)' 'LDAMPEQIDAAEQKIAELEGKIADPAFYQQSSEQTAAVLAQLQAQQDELERLVERWAELEG' A
#
# COMPACT_ATOMS: atom_id res chain seq x y z
N LEU A 1 14.61 15.07 8.12
CA LEU A 1 15.66 14.72 7.21
C LEU A 1 15.47 13.31 6.65
N ASP A 2 15.13 12.38 7.51
CA ASP A 2 14.99 10.99 7.13
C ASP A 2 13.55 10.50 7.19
N ALA A 3 12.60 11.43 7.21
CA ALA A 3 11.20 11.09 7.31
C ALA A 3 10.66 10.42 6.04
N MET A 4 11.21 10.80 4.88
CA MET A 4 10.73 10.25 3.60
C MET A 4 11.00 8.74 3.48
N PRO A 5 12.21 8.24 3.78
CA PRO A 5 12.44 6.79 3.75
C PRO A 5 11.56 6.04 4.73
N GLU A 6 11.29 6.62 5.90
CA GLU A 6 10.41 6.00 6.89
C GLU A 6 8.98 5.92 6.37
N GLN A 7 8.52 6.96 5.70
CA GLN A 7 7.19 6.97 5.12
C GLN A 7 7.05 5.94 4.01
N ILE A 8 8.09 5.80 3.20
CA ILE A 8 8.09 4.79 2.14
C ILE A 8 8.05 3.39 2.75
N ASP A 9 8.85 3.15 3.79
CA ASP A 9 8.83 1.86 4.49
C ASP A 9 7.45 1.55 5.04
N ALA A 10 6.82 2.52 5.68
CA ALA A 10 5.50 2.32 6.24
C ALA A 10 4.47 1.98 5.17
N ALA A 11 4.54 2.65 4.03
CA ALA A 11 3.65 2.38 2.92
C ALA A 11 3.88 0.99 2.35
N GLU A 12 5.14 0.58 2.23
CA GLU A 12 5.48 -0.74 1.74
C GLU A 12 4.98 -1.83 2.67
N GLN A 13 5.11 -1.62 3.98
CA GLN A 13 4.61 -2.56 4.97
C GLN A 13 3.10 -2.70 4.88
N LYS A 14 2.41 -1.59 4.69
CA LYS A 14 0.96 -1.60 4.55
C LYS A 14 0.54 -2.38 3.31
N ILE A 15 1.24 -2.17 2.21
CA ILE A 15 0.97 -2.88 0.97
C ILE A 15 1.20 -4.38 1.17
N ALA A 16 2.29 -4.75 1.84
CA ALA A 16 2.61 -6.15 2.10
C ALA A 16 1.53 -6.81 2.95
N GLU A 17 1.01 -6.10 3.95
CA GLU A 17 -0.06 -6.61 4.79
C GLU A 17 -1.32 -6.85 3.96
N LEU A 18 -1.68 -5.91 3.12
CA LEU A 18 -2.87 -6.03 2.29
C LEU A 18 -2.70 -7.15 1.26
N GLU A 19 -1.52 -7.27 0.68
CA GLU A 19 -1.22 -8.36 -0.25
C GLU A 19 -1.31 -9.71 0.43
N GLY A 20 -0.86 -9.79 1.69
CA GLY A 20 -0.98 -11.01 2.47
C GLY A 20 -2.43 -11.41 2.67
N LYS A 21 -3.31 -10.42 2.88
CA LYS A 21 -4.73 -10.68 3.05
C LYS A 21 -5.36 -11.24 1.78
N ILE A 22 -5.04 -10.65 0.63
CA ILE A 22 -5.63 -11.12 -0.62
C ILE A 22 -5.04 -12.44 -1.09
N ALA A 23 -3.88 -12.82 -0.57
CA ALA A 23 -3.27 -14.11 -0.87
C ALA A 23 -3.92 -15.24 -0.08
N ASP A 24 -4.62 -14.92 1.00
CA ASP A 24 -5.29 -15.92 1.83
C ASP A 24 -6.55 -16.41 1.13
N PRO A 25 -6.72 -17.74 0.96
CA PRO A 25 -7.95 -18.28 0.33
C PRO A 25 -9.21 -17.82 1.04
N ALA A 26 -9.16 -17.65 2.34
CA ALA A 26 -10.32 -17.23 3.13
C ALA A 26 -10.77 -15.81 2.77
N PHE A 27 -9.86 -15.00 2.20
CA PHE A 27 -10.19 -13.64 1.80
C PHE A 27 -11.37 -13.61 0.82
N TYR A 28 -11.41 -14.57 -0.11
CA TYR A 28 -12.43 -14.60 -1.16
C TYR A 28 -13.74 -15.18 -0.67
N GLN A 29 -13.78 -15.67 0.56
CA GLN A 29 -15.02 -16.13 1.18
C GLN A 29 -15.77 -15.00 1.86
N GLN A 30 -15.18 -13.83 1.93
CA GLN A 30 -15.82 -12.65 2.51
C GLN A 30 -16.81 -12.06 1.50
N SER A 31 -17.60 -11.08 1.98
CA SER A 31 -18.54 -10.38 1.11
C SER A 31 -17.78 -9.61 0.05
N SER A 32 -18.43 -9.37 -1.09
CA SER A 32 -17.79 -8.60 -2.15
C SER A 32 -17.51 -7.17 -1.72
N GLU A 33 -18.30 -6.63 -0.81
CA GLU A 33 -18.05 -5.29 -0.26
C GLU A 33 -16.73 -5.23 0.49
N GLN A 34 -16.47 -6.23 1.34
CA GLN A 34 -15.23 -6.27 2.10
C GLN A 34 -14.04 -6.51 1.19
N THR A 35 -14.20 -7.39 0.21
CA THR A 35 -13.15 -7.65 -0.76
C THR A 35 -12.81 -6.38 -1.53
N ALA A 36 -13.81 -5.68 -2.03
CA ALA A 36 -13.61 -4.44 -2.77
C ALA A 36 -12.94 -3.38 -1.90
N ALA A 37 -13.32 -3.29 -0.62
CA ALA A 37 -12.73 -2.32 0.29
C ALA A 37 -11.23 -2.57 0.47
N VAL A 38 -10.84 -3.83 0.63
CA VAL A 38 -9.43 -4.17 0.81
C VAL A 38 -8.65 -3.88 -0.47
N LEU A 39 -9.20 -4.21 -1.62
CA LEU A 39 -8.55 -3.92 -2.90
C LEU A 39 -8.41 -2.42 -3.13
N ALA A 40 -9.42 -1.65 -2.73
CA ALA A 40 -9.36 -0.19 -2.83
C ALA A 40 -8.27 0.37 -1.93
N GLN A 41 -8.13 -0.17 -0.72
CA GLN A 41 -7.08 0.24 0.19
C GLN A 41 -5.70 -0.08 -0.38
N LEU A 42 -5.56 -1.26 -0.97
CA LEU A 42 -4.29 -1.65 -1.59
C LEU A 42 -3.93 -0.67 -2.71
N GLN A 43 -4.89 -0.35 -3.56
CA GLN A 43 -4.66 0.59 -4.65
C GLN A 43 -4.26 1.96 -4.10
N ALA A 44 -4.96 2.43 -3.07
CA ALA A 44 -4.66 3.73 -2.47
C ALA A 44 -3.25 3.75 -1.88
N GLN A 45 -2.83 2.67 -1.24
CA GLN A 45 -1.48 2.60 -0.67
C GLN A 45 -0.42 2.55 -1.75
N GLN A 46 -0.69 1.86 -2.84
CA GLN A 46 0.25 1.81 -3.96
C GLN A 46 0.40 3.19 -4.60
N ASP A 47 -0.70 3.91 -4.75
CA ASP A 47 -0.67 5.28 -5.27
C ASP A 47 0.12 6.20 -4.34
N GLU A 48 -0.11 6.04 -3.04
CA GLU A 48 0.60 6.83 -2.03
C GLU A 48 2.10 6.57 -2.09
N LEU A 49 2.48 5.30 -2.18
CA LEU A 49 3.89 4.93 -2.28
C LEU A 49 4.52 5.55 -3.52
N GLU A 50 3.83 5.48 -4.64
CA GLU A 50 4.33 6.04 -5.89
C GLU A 50 4.57 7.54 -5.76
N ARG A 51 3.65 8.25 -5.13
CA ARG A 51 3.81 9.69 -4.90
C ARG A 51 5.00 9.99 -4.00
N LEU A 52 5.18 9.19 -2.96
CA LEU A 52 6.30 9.38 -2.04
C LEU A 52 7.63 9.17 -2.76
N VAL A 53 7.71 8.15 -3.60
CA VAL A 53 8.92 7.86 -4.34
C VAL A 53 9.22 8.97 -5.34
N GLU A 54 8.21 9.44 -6.06
CA GLU A 54 8.38 10.54 -7.01
C GLU A 54 8.86 11.80 -6.30
N ARG A 55 8.27 12.09 -5.15
CA ARG A 55 8.64 13.26 -4.39
C ARG A 55 10.07 13.19 -3.89
N TRP A 56 10.45 12.01 -3.44
CA TRP A 56 11.81 11.79 -2.96
C TRP A 56 12.81 11.94 -4.09
N ALA A 57 12.49 11.42 -5.26
CA ALA A 57 13.33 11.56 -6.43
C ALA A 57 13.52 13.02 -6.82
N GLU A 58 12.46 13.82 -6.72
CA GLU A 58 12.55 15.25 -7.01
C GLU A 58 13.47 15.97 -6.03
N LEU A 59 13.38 15.59 -4.74
CA LEU A 59 14.22 16.20 -3.72
C LEU A 59 15.69 15.85 -3.89
N GLU A 60 15.94 14.63 -4.38
CA GLU A 60 17.30 14.18 -4.61
C GLU A 60 17.89 14.71 -5.90
N GLY A 61 17.02 14.91 -6.87
CA GLY A 61 17.42 15.29 -8.20
C GLY A 61 17.85 16.71 -8.34
#